data_e2a0016be288687598eb0bd8cffa574f
#
_entry.id   e2a0016be288687598eb0bd8cffa574f
#
_cell.length_a   1.000
_cell.length_b   1.000
_cell.length_c   1.000
_cell.angle_alpha   90.00
_cell.angle_beta   90.00
_cell.angle_gamma   90.00
#
_symmetry.space_group_name_H-M   'P 1'
#
loop_
_entity.id
_entity.type
_entity.pdbx_description
1 polymer ?
#
loop_
_entity_poly.entity_id
_entity_poly.type
_entity_poly.pdbx_seq_one_letter_code
_entity_poly.pdbx_strand_id
1 'polypeptide(L)'
;NRGVSLSGGIMGGMVRVPENPEALLPLDLPEGEPWGYAFAQALLRAPWAFRALKPTPGLLDLIRWDLDRLHRELEARRRTWPLGALGLRPPHPAEEALLQALLRRDPEGVVEALRAHGPWPFALYRAFRFDGEVHPLRALRLPRRDELVGYEAQREALEANARRFLSGKPALHTLLYGARGTGKSTAAKGLLHLPGARMVEVEKGALPRLGALLEQLASLPHRYLLFLDD
;
A
#
# COMPACT_ATOMS: atom_id res chain seq x y z
N ASN A 1 19.02 26.08 -14.31
CA ASN A 1 19.80 25.21 -15.19
C ASN A 1 21.20 24.97 -14.62
N ARG A 2 21.34 24.03 -13.73
CA ARG A 2 22.64 23.39 -13.45
C ARG A 2 22.37 21.91 -13.24
N GLY A 3 22.88 21.11 -14.19
CA GLY A 3 22.78 19.67 -14.17
C GLY A 3 23.53 19.07 -12.99
N VAL A 4 22.90 18.12 -12.32
CA VAL A 4 23.52 17.31 -11.27
C VAL A 4 24.37 16.26 -11.96
N SER A 5 25.70 16.43 -11.92
CA SER A 5 26.67 15.43 -12.34
C SER A 5 26.82 14.38 -11.23
N LEU A 6 26.41 13.16 -11.52
CA LEU A 6 26.72 11.98 -10.71
C LEU A 6 28.13 11.49 -11.06
N SER A 7 29.16 12.04 -10.44
CA SER A 7 30.50 11.45 -10.49
C SER A 7 30.63 10.41 -9.38
N GLY A 8 30.49 9.14 -9.75
CA GLY A 8 30.78 8.01 -8.87
C GLY A 8 32.27 7.84 -8.65
N GLY A 9 32.71 7.92 -7.40
CA GLY A 9 34.02 7.49 -6.96
C GLY A 9 33.86 6.45 -5.86
N ILE A 10 34.17 5.19 -6.17
CA ILE A 10 34.26 4.10 -5.20
C ILE A 10 35.61 4.24 -4.49
N MET A 11 35.58 4.69 -3.26
CA MET A 11 36.69 4.52 -2.31
C MET A 11 36.09 4.45 -0.89
N GLY A 12 36.25 3.28 -0.26
CA GLY A 12 36.20 3.09 1.19
C GLY A 12 34.98 3.58 1.97
N GLY A 13 33.93 2.78 2.06
CA GLY A 13 33.09 2.69 3.27
C GLY A 13 32.30 3.92 3.77
N MET A 14 32.35 5.08 3.12
CA MET A 14 31.56 6.26 3.47
C MET A 14 30.48 6.48 2.39
N VAL A 15 29.26 6.07 2.66
CA VAL A 15 28.11 6.50 1.88
C VAL A 15 28.00 8.02 2.01
N ARG A 16 28.26 8.75 0.93
CA ARG A 16 28.01 10.19 0.90
C ARG A 16 26.50 10.41 1.06
N VAL A 17 26.14 11.08 2.14
CA VAL A 17 24.79 11.64 2.34
C VAL A 17 24.45 12.48 1.10
N PRO A 18 23.27 12.32 0.49
CA PRO A 18 22.82 13.22 -0.57
C PRO A 18 22.89 14.66 -0.08
N GLU A 19 23.50 15.55 -0.85
CA GLU A 19 23.67 16.98 -0.52
C GLU A 19 22.31 17.72 -0.47
N ASN A 20 21.21 17.05 -0.82
CA ASN A 20 19.86 17.62 -0.80
C ASN A 20 18.97 16.87 0.20
N PRO A 21 18.75 17.39 1.41
CA PRO A 21 17.85 16.80 2.38
C PRO A 21 16.37 16.81 1.96
N GLU A 22 16.01 17.53 0.89
CA GLU A 22 14.63 17.56 0.35
C GLU A 22 14.22 16.27 -0.41
N ALA A 23 15.18 15.39 -0.73
CA ALA A 23 14.87 14.06 -1.27
C ALA A 23 14.41 13.06 -0.18
N LEU A 24 14.41 13.49 1.05
CA LEU A 24 14.12 12.71 2.23
C LEU A 24 12.69 13.02 2.68
N LEU A 25 12.03 11.99 3.18
CA LEU A 25 10.68 12.04 3.73
C LEU A 25 10.28 13.42 4.24
N PRO A 26 9.32 14.11 3.60
CA PRO A 26 8.68 15.22 4.26
C PRO A 26 8.07 14.70 5.57
N LEU A 27 8.44 15.30 6.69
CA LEU A 27 7.88 14.99 8.00
C LEU A 27 6.49 15.63 8.19
N ASP A 28 5.70 15.74 7.12
CA ASP A 28 4.27 16.02 7.21
C ASP A 28 3.59 14.79 7.80
N LEU A 29 3.69 14.70 9.13
CA LEU A 29 2.98 13.68 9.88
C LEU A 29 1.48 13.98 9.75
N PRO A 30 0.66 12.99 9.35
CA PRO A 30 -0.77 13.22 9.19
C PRO A 30 -1.37 13.73 10.49
N GLU A 31 -2.04 14.86 10.43
CA GLU A 31 -2.77 15.43 11.57
C GLU A 31 -3.81 14.43 12.10
N GLY A 32 -3.88 14.27 13.42
CA GLY A 32 -4.87 13.41 14.08
C GLY A 32 -4.50 11.93 14.18
N GLU A 33 -3.35 11.50 13.62
CA GLU A 33 -2.86 10.14 13.82
C GLU A 33 -2.01 10.04 15.10
N PRO A 34 -2.04 8.88 15.80
CA PRO A 34 -1.11 8.61 16.87
C PRO A 34 0.31 8.77 16.38
N TRP A 35 1.11 9.57 17.07
CA TRP A 35 2.45 9.94 16.60
C TRP A 35 3.34 8.75 16.22
N GLY A 36 3.25 7.60 16.92
CA GLY A 36 4.00 6.40 16.56
C GLY A 36 3.61 5.85 15.18
N TYR A 37 2.32 5.86 14.85
CA TYR A 37 1.84 5.40 13.53
C TYR A 37 2.12 6.40 12.42
N ALA A 38 2.18 7.69 12.74
CA ALA A 38 2.60 8.71 11.79
C ALA A 38 4.00 8.43 11.24
N PHE A 39 4.94 7.99 12.09
CA PHE A 39 6.27 7.57 11.65
C PHE A 39 6.24 6.30 10.78
N ALA A 40 5.44 5.30 11.16
CA ALA A 40 5.25 4.10 10.34
C ALA A 40 4.63 4.45 8.97
N GLN A 41 3.65 5.34 8.94
CA GLN A 41 3.05 5.83 7.69
C GLN A 41 4.03 6.65 6.85
N ALA A 42 4.94 7.40 7.46
CA ALA A 42 6.02 8.06 6.75
C ALA A 42 6.91 7.05 6.02
N LEU A 43 7.29 5.95 6.67
CA LEU A 43 8.05 4.87 6.04
C LEU A 43 7.27 4.19 4.90
N LEU A 44 5.96 3.98 5.05
CA LEU A 44 5.11 3.44 3.97
C LEU A 44 5.09 4.34 2.72
N ARG A 45 5.16 5.66 2.92
CA ARG A 45 5.12 6.69 1.85
C ARG A 45 6.49 7.09 1.34
N ALA A 46 7.55 6.51 1.87
CA ALA A 46 8.90 6.86 1.45
C ALA A 46 9.07 6.71 -0.07
N PRO A 47 9.76 7.63 -0.74
CA PRO A 47 9.99 7.56 -2.18
C PRO A 47 10.66 6.25 -2.62
N TRP A 48 11.39 5.62 -1.72
CA TRP A 48 12.04 4.34 -1.95
C TRP A 48 11.19 3.12 -1.58
N ALA A 49 10.01 3.28 -0.98
CA ALA A 49 9.22 2.16 -0.44
C ALA A 49 8.88 1.09 -1.48
N PHE A 50 8.53 1.48 -2.72
CA PHE A 50 8.35 0.52 -3.82
C PHE A 50 9.64 -0.20 -4.21
N ARG A 51 10.78 0.49 -4.16
CA ARG A 51 12.10 -0.09 -4.45
C ARG A 51 12.53 -1.11 -3.40
N ALA A 52 12.03 -0.98 -2.17
CA ALA A 52 12.31 -1.93 -1.09
C ALA A 52 11.70 -3.32 -1.33
N LEU A 53 10.74 -3.47 -2.25
CA LEU A 53 10.21 -4.77 -2.67
C LEU A 53 11.28 -5.63 -3.36
N LYS A 54 12.27 -4.97 -4.03
CA LYS A 54 13.45 -5.58 -4.64
C LYS A 54 14.69 -4.78 -4.26
N PRO A 55 15.18 -4.88 -3.01
CA PRO A 55 16.22 -4.02 -2.49
C PRO A 55 17.58 -4.28 -3.16
N THR A 56 18.35 -3.20 -3.26
CA THR A 56 19.75 -3.20 -3.63
C THR A 56 20.60 -2.83 -2.40
N PRO A 57 21.90 -3.16 -2.35
CA PRO A 57 22.75 -2.79 -1.22
C PRO A 57 22.73 -1.30 -0.89
N GLY A 58 22.83 -0.43 -1.86
CA GLY A 58 22.78 1.02 -1.65
C GLY A 58 21.41 1.52 -1.15
N LEU A 59 20.33 0.76 -1.39
CA LEU A 59 19.03 1.09 -0.83
C LEU A 59 18.96 0.81 0.67
N LEU A 60 19.57 -0.26 1.16
CA LEU A 60 19.63 -0.55 2.58
C LEU A 60 20.35 0.56 3.36
N ASP A 61 21.42 1.12 2.80
CA ASP A 61 22.13 2.25 3.40
C ASP A 61 21.24 3.51 3.45
N LEU A 62 20.47 3.77 2.41
CA LEU A 62 19.50 4.86 2.39
C LEU A 62 18.41 4.67 3.46
N ILE A 63 17.85 3.46 3.57
CA ILE A 63 16.86 3.12 4.58
C ILE A 63 17.45 3.30 5.99
N ARG A 64 18.68 2.84 6.22
CA ARG A 64 19.37 3.00 7.51
C ARG A 64 19.51 4.46 7.90
N TRP A 65 19.90 5.30 6.96
CA TRP A 65 20.04 6.73 7.20
C TRP A 65 18.69 7.40 7.53
N ASP A 66 17.61 7.07 6.81
CA ASP A 66 16.27 7.56 7.10
C ASP A 66 15.77 7.08 8.48
N LEU A 67 16.04 5.81 8.83
CA LEU A 67 15.71 5.27 10.15
C LEU A 67 16.41 6.01 11.29
N ASP A 68 17.69 6.30 11.14
CA ASP A 68 18.45 7.06 12.14
C ASP A 68 17.90 8.47 12.31
N ARG A 69 17.47 9.11 11.22
CA ARG A 69 16.85 10.43 11.26
C ARG A 69 15.48 10.39 11.95
N LEU A 70 14.62 9.48 11.52
CA LEU A 70 13.28 9.30 12.07
C LEU A 70 13.34 8.88 13.55
N HIS A 71 14.28 8.03 13.92
CA HIS A 71 14.47 7.60 15.30
C HIS A 71 14.85 8.78 16.21
N ARG A 72 15.75 9.66 15.78
CA ARG A 72 16.09 10.88 16.54
C ARG A 72 14.87 11.79 16.73
N GLU A 73 14.07 11.97 15.70
CA GLU A 73 12.85 12.77 15.74
C GLU A 73 11.79 12.13 16.67
N LEU A 74 11.63 10.83 16.61
CA LEU A 74 10.74 10.07 17.48
C LEU A 74 11.14 10.21 18.95
N GLU A 75 12.42 10.06 19.27
CA GLU A 75 12.92 10.21 20.64
C GLU A 75 12.79 11.66 21.16
N ALA A 76 12.98 12.66 20.29
CA ALA A 76 12.77 14.07 20.66
C ALA A 76 11.29 14.33 21.02
N ARG A 77 10.36 13.84 20.23
CA ARG A 77 8.91 14.01 20.45
C ARG A 77 8.39 13.19 21.63
N ARG A 78 8.93 11.99 21.85
CA ARG A 78 8.57 11.14 22.99
C ARG A 78 8.78 11.83 24.34
N ARG A 79 9.76 12.73 24.42
CA ARG A 79 10.04 13.51 25.65
C ARG A 79 9.04 14.63 25.91
N THR A 80 8.38 15.12 24.87
CA THR A 80 7.50 16.30 24.93
C THR A 80 6.02 15.96 24.89
N TRP A 81 5.64 14.75 24.42
CA TRP A 81 4.26 14.34 24.30
C TRP A 81 3.80 13.42 25.43
N PRO A 82 2.60 13.65 25.98
CA PRO A 82 2.05 12.76 27.01
C PRO A 82 1.79 11.37 26.45
N LEU A 83 2.09 10.35 27.25
CA LEU A 83 1.87 8.93 26.93
C LEU A 83 0.43 8.58 26.49
N GLY A 84 -0.56 9.42 26.82
CA GLY A 84 -1.97 9.27 26.41
C GLY A 84 -2.27 9.62 24.96
N ALA A 85 -1.32 10.16 24.20
CA ALA A 85 -1.47 10.41 22.77
C ALA A 85 -1.21 9.16 21.90
N LEU A 86 -0.96 8.01 22.49
CA LEU A 86 -0.86 6.71 21.85
C LEU A 86 -2.27 6.20 21.49
N GLY A 87 -2.78 6.74 20.45
CA GLY A 87 -3.85 6.30 19.59
C GLY A 87 -5.05 5.53 20.10
N LEU A 88 -6.20 6.10 19.77
CA LEU A 88 -7.54 5.53 20.00
C LEU A 88 -7.90 4.34 19.08
N ARG A 89 -7.05 3.97 18.12
CA ARG A 89 -7.29 2.83 17.24
C ARG A 89 -6.17 1.79 17.34
N PRO A 90 -6.48 0.50 17.16
CA PRO A 90 -5.43 -0.51 17.05
C PRO A 90 -4.55 -0.25 15.81
N PRO A 91 -3.24 -0.53 15.89
CA PRO A 91 -2.33 -0.42 14.74
C PRO A 91 -2.73 -1.40 13.65
N HIS A 92 -2.52 -1.00 12.40
CA HIS A 92 -2.50 -1.96 11.31
C HIS A 92 -1.21 -2.80 11.40
N PRO A 93 -1.23 -4.11 11.08
CA PRO A 93 -0.02 -4.95 11.15
C PRO A 93 1.21 -4.36 10.43
N ALA A 94 1.02 -3.68 9.30
CA ALA A 94 2.09 -2.99 8.61
C ALA A 94 2.69 -1.83 9.41
N GLU A 95 1.85 -1.06 10.11
CA GLU A 95 2.29 0.06 10.95
C GLU A 95 3.06 -0.46 12.18
N GLU A 96 2.59 -1.53 12.79
CA GLU A 96 3.26 -2.16 13.92
C GLU A 96 4.64 -2.69 13.51
N ALA A 97 4.73 -3.45 12.42
CA ALA A 97 5.98 -3.99 11.93
C ALA A 97 7.01 -2.88 11.61
N LEU A 98 6.58 -1.82 10.95
CA LEU A 98 7.46 -0.69 10.61
C LEU A 98 7.87 0.14 11.84
N LEU A 99 6.98 0.31 12.80
CA LEU A 99 7.31 0.98 14.05
C LEU A 99 8.36 0.18 14.85
N GLN A 100 8.23 -1.15 14.90
CA GLN A 100 9.21 -2.02 15.54
C GLN A 100 10.57 -1.96 14.83
N ALA A 101 10.58 -1.97 13.49
CA ALA A 101 11.81 -1.82 12.71
C ALA A 101 12.47 -0.44 12.95
N LEU A 102 11.68 0.64 13.03
CA LEU A 102 12.17 1.97 13.36
C LEU A 102 12.80 2.02 14.75
N LEU A 103 12.13 1.47 15.75
CA LEU A 103 12.64 1.45 17.15
C LEU A 103 13.97 0.68 17.28
N ARG A 104 14.13 -0.39 16.48
CA ARG A 104 15.37 -1.20 16.43
C ARG A 104 16.43 -0.65 15.48
N ARG A 105 16.11 0.36 14.68
CA ARG A 105 16.93 0.87 13.57
C ARG A 105 17.33 -0.24 12.59
N ASP A 106 16.36 -1.08 12.24
CA ASP A 106 16.53 -2.29 11.46
C ASP A 106 16.05 -2.05 10.00
N PRO A 107 16.95 -1.77 9.04
CA PRO A 107 16.57 -1.55 7.65
C PRO A 107 16.07 -2.82 6.96
N GLU A 108 16.59 -3.98 7.34
CA GLU A 108 16.13 -5.27 6.84
C GLU A 108 14.68 -5.54 7.29
N GLY A 109 14.36 -5.25 8.54
CA GLY A 109 12.99 -5.33 9.08
C GLY A 109 12.02 -4.38 8.37
N VAL A 110 12.46 -3.20 7.93
CA VAL A 110 11.65 -2.30 7.09
C VAL A 110 11.36 -2.96 5.73
N VAL A 111 12.38 -3.53 5.10
CA VAL A 111 12.23 -4.24 3.82
C VAL A 111 11.27 -5.42 3.95
N GLU A 112 11.41 -6.21 5.02
CA GLU A 112 10.54 -7.35 5.30
C GLU A 112 9.09 -6.90 5.50
N ALA A 113 8.83 -5.85 6.27
CA ALA A 113 7.51 -5.29 6.48
C ALA A 113 6.87 -4.81 5.16
N LEU A 114 7.63 -4.10 4.32
CA LEU A 114 7.15 -3.66 3.02
C LEU A 114 6.90 -4.82 2.05
N ARG A 115 7.70 -5.88 2.10
CA ARG A 115 7.47 -7.09 1.31
C ARG A 115 6.24 -7.87 1.76
N ALA A 116 5.94 -7.86 3.06
CA ALA A 116 4.78 -8.53 3.61
C ALA A 116 3.48 -7.77 3.37
N HIS A 117 3.51 -6.46 3.45
CA HIS A 117 2.31 -5.63 3.46
C HIS A 117 2.16 -4.69 2.25
N GLY A 118 3.23 -4.45 1.52
CA GLY A 118 3.29 -3.44 0.46
C GLY A 118 3.56 -2.02 0.99
N PRO A 119 3.88 -1.08 0.07
CA PRO A 119 3.99 0.35 0.38
C PRO A 119 2.62 1.04 0.44
N TRP A 120 2.60 2.34 0.76
CA TRP A 120 1.40 3.17 0.64
C TRP A 120 0.91 3.24 -0.81
N PRO A 121 -0.42 3.23 -1.06
CA PRO A 121 -1.53 3.04 -0.11
C PRO A 121 -1.88 1.56 0.12
N PHE A 122 -1.19 0.63 -0.53
CA PHE A 122 -1.53 -0.79 -0.61
C PHE A 122 -1.42 -1.53 0.73
N ALA A 123 -0.55 -1.07 1.63
CA ALA A 123 -0.42 -1.66 2.96
C ALA A 123 -1.70 -1.52 3.79
N LEU A 124 -2.37 -0.39 3.73
CA LEU A 124 -3.43 -0.01 4.67
C LEU A 124 -4.85 -0.15 4.11
N TYR A 125 -5.00 -0.16 2.79
CA TYR A 125 -6.32 -0.19 2.15
C TYR A 125 -6.52 -1.45 1.32
N ARG A 126 -7.79 -1.82 1.14
CA ARG A 126 -8.19 -3.01 0.37
C ARG A 126 -8.95 -2.66 -0.92
N ALA A 127 -9.42 -1.44 -1.03
CA ALA A 127 -10.18 -0.97 -2.18
C ALA A 127 -9.54 0.32 -2.72
N PHE A 128 -9.44 0.39 -4.04
CA PHE A 128 -8.78 1.47 -4.76
C PHE A 128 -9.59 1.85 -6.00
N ARG A 129 -9.40 3.09 -6.46
CA ARG A 129 -9.83 3.57 -7.77
C ARG A 129 -8.60 3.92 -8.58
N PHE A 130 -8.66 3.64 -9.86
CA PHE A 130 -7.62 3.97 -10.82
C PHE A 130 -8.20 4.84 -11.94
N ASP A 131 -7.79 6.09 -12.00
CA ASP A 131 -8.12 7.08 -13.05
C ASP A 131 -6.89 7.48 -13.88
N GLY A 132 -5.80 6.73 -13.71
CA GLY A 132 -4.45 6.98 -14.20
C GLY A 132 -3.44 7.00 -13.06
N GLU A 133 -3.93 7.17 -11.83
CA GLU A 133 -3.21 7.01 -10.56
C GLU A 133 -4.05 6.17 -9.60
N VAL A 134 -3.38 5.53 -8.63
CA VAL A 134 -4.07 4.66 -7.65
C VAL A 134 -4.47 5.48 -6.43
N HIS A 135 -5.77 5.62 -6.20
CA HIS A 135 -6.35 6.31 -5.06
C HIS A 135 -7.02 5.33 -4.09
N PRO A 136 -6.72 5.34 -2.78
CA PRO A 136 -7.39 4.49 -1.83
C PRO A 136 -8.84 4.95 -1.59
N LEU A 137 -9.77 4.01 -1.57
CA LEU A 137 -11.14 4.24 -1.19
C LEU A 137 -11.29 4.09 0.32
N ARG A 138 -11.34 5.22 1.05
CA ARG A 138 -11.35 5.26 2.52
C ARG A 138 -12.69 4.85 3.11
N ALA A 139 -13.79 5.14 2.43
CA ALA A 139 -15.15 4.84 2.85
C ALA A 139 -15.87 4.07 1.74
N LEU A 140 -15.61 2.78 1.66
CA LEU A 140 -16.36 1.91 0.76
C LEU A 140 -17.53 1.29 1.55
N ARG A 141 -18.76 1.68 1.21
CA ARG A 141 -19.94 0.94 1.67
C ARG A 141 -19.98 -0.39 0.91
N LEU A 142 -19.58 -1.45 1.59
CA LEU A 142 -19.75 -2.79 1.06
C LEU A 142 -21.23 -3.18 1.15
N PRO A 143 -21.81 -3.73 0.10
CA PRO A 143 -23.17 -4.25 0.14
C PRO A 143 -23.21 -5.38 1.17
N ARG A 144 -24.23 -5.38 2.01
CA ARG A 144 -24.48 -6.51 2.92
C ARG A 144 -24.92 -7.72 2.10
N ARG A 145 -24.63 -8.92 2.60
CA ARG A 145 -25.01 -10.16 1.92
C ARG A 145 -26.53 -10.28 1.73
N ASP A 146 -27.31 -9.76 2.67
CA ASP A 146 -28.77 -9.72 2.65
C ASP A 146 -29.35 -8.65 1.71
N GLU A 147 -28.57 -7.66 1.31
CA GLU A 147 -28.96 -6.65 0.31
C GLU A 147 -28.90 -7.20 -1.13
N LEU A 148 -28.24 -8.33 -1.33
CA LEU A 148 -28.09 -9.00 -2.64
C LEU A 148 -29.19 -10.06 -2.81
N VAL A 149 -30.34 -9.66 -3.28
CA VAL A 149 -31.48 -10.58 -3.52
C VAL A 149 -31.42 -11.14 -4.94
N GLY A 150 -31.59 -12.45 -5.09
CA GLY A 150 -31.58 -13.14 -6.39
C GLY A 150 -30.20 -13.47 -6.93
N TYR A 151 -30.17 -14.23 -8.01
CA TYR A 151 -28.95 -14.63 -8.72
C TYR A 151 -27.93 -15.40 -7.84
N GLU A 152 -28.39 -16.24 -6.90
CA GLU A 152 -27.56 -16.96 -5.94
C GLU A 152 -26.49 -17.81 -6.63
N ALA A 153 -26.88 -18.61 -7.63
CA ALA A 153 -25.97 -19.47 -8.37
C ALA A 153 -24.85 -18.67 -9.08
N GLN A 154 -25.19 -17.52 -9.67
CA GLN A 154 -24.22 -16.66 -10.35
C GLN A 154 -23.26 -16.01 -9.34
N ARG A 155 -23.76 -15.59 -8.17
CA ARG A 155 -22.92 -15.04 -7.10
C ARG A 155 -22.00 -16.09 -6.52
N GLU A 156 -22.49 -17.30 -6.29
CA GLU A 156 -21.67 -18.42 -5.80
C GLU A 156 -20.56 -18.77 -6.80
N ALA A 157 -20.86 -18.81 -8.11
CA ALA A 157 -19.86 -19.03 -9.13
C ALA A 157 -18.80 -17.92 -9.18
N LEU A 158 -19.23 -16.64 -9.07
CA LEU A 158 -18.35 -15.49 -9.01
C LEU A 158 -17.44 -15.55 -7.79
N GLU A 159 -17.99 -15.80 -6.60
CA GLU A 159 -17.23 -15.95 -5.36
C GLU A 159 -16.26 -17.14 -5.41
N ALA A 160 -16.70 -18.29 -5.92
CA ALA A 160 -15.87 -19.48 -6.06
C ALA A 160 -14.65 -19.21 -6.96
N ASN A 161 -14.85 -18.53 -8.09
CA ASN A 161 -13.78 -18.13 -9.00
C ASN A 161 -12.82 -17.13 -8.32
N ALA A 162 -13.34 -16.13 -7.62
CA ALA A 162 -12.53 -15.18 -6.89
C ALA A 162 -11.70 -15.85 -5.75
N ARG A 163 -12.29 -16.79 -5.01
CA ARG A 163 -11.58 -17.57 -3.98
C ARG A 163 -10.43 -18.39 -4.57
N ARG A 164 -10.64 -19.00 -5.74
CA ARG A 164 -9.57 -19.73 -6.48
C ARG A 164 -8.42 -18.78 -6.80
N PHE A 165 -8.71 -17.59 -7.36
CA PHE A 165 -7.70 -16.59 -7.67
C PHE A 165 -6.94 -16.15 -6.42
N LEU A 166 -7.64 -15.79 -5.34
CA LEU A 166 -7.03 -15.32 -4.09
C LEU A 166 -6.14 -16.39 -3.43
N SER A 167 -6.50 -17.67 -3.60
CA SER A 167 -5.69 -18.81 -3.09
C SER A 167 -4.55 -19.22 -4.03
N GLY A 168 -4.28 -18.47 -5.11
CA GLY A 168 -3.21 -18.77 -6.05
C GLY A 168 -3.51 -19.86 -7.05
N LYS A 169 -4.74 -20.33 -7.12
CA LYS A 169 -5.18 -21.34 -8.09
C LYS A 169 -5.59 -20.69 -9.42
N PRO A 170 -5.57 -21.43 -10.53
CA PRO A 170 -6.08 -20.95 -11.81
C PRO A 170 -7.52 -20.45 -11.68
N ALA A 171 -7.80 -19.26 -12.22
CA ALA A 171 -9.09 -18.61 -12.21
C ALA A 171 -9.34 -17.93 -13.56
N LEU A 172 -10.59 -17.66 -13.88
CA LEU A 172 -10.99 -17.08 -15.16
C LEU A 172 -11.34 -15.60 -15.00
N HIS A 173 -11.13 -14.82 -16.07
CA HIS A 173 -11.76 -13.51 -16.19
C HIS A 173 -13.27 -13.69 -16.23
N THR A 174 -14.00 -12.79 -15.58
CA THR A 174 -15.46 -12.90 -15.47
C THR A 174 -16.12 -11.70 -16.10
N LEU A 175 -17.07 -11.95 -17.00
CA LEU A 175 -17.94 -10.93 -17.57
C LEU A 175 -19.31 -11.01 -16.89
N LEU A 176 -19.72 -9.92 -16.25
CA LEU A 176 -21.07 -9.77 -15.67
C LEU A 176 -21.92 -8.98 -16.66
N TYR A 177 -22.94 -9.62 -17.22
CA TYR A 177 -23.86 -8.99 -18.18
C TYR A 177 -25.31 -9.14 -17.72
N GLY A 178 -26.18 -8.27 -18.23
CA GLY A 178 -27.61 -8.24 -17.86
C GLY A 178 -28.15 -6.82 -17.79
N ALA A 179 -29.44 -6.67 -17.55
CA ALA A 179 -30.12 -5.39 -17.49
C ALA A 179 -29.52 -4.43 -16.45
N ARG A 180 -29.71 -3.13 -16.66
CA ARG A 180 -29.30 -2.11 -15.69
C ARG A 180 -30.06 -2.33 -14.37
N GLY A 181 -29.41 -2.10 -13.23
CA GLY A 181 -30.03 -2.22 -11.91
C GLY A 181 -30.10 -3.66 -11.33
N THR A 182 -29.59 -4.68 -12.04
CA THR A 182 -29.61 -6.08 -11.54
C THR A 182 -28.52 -6.43 -10.53
N GLY A 183 -27.80 -5.44 -9.99
CA GLY A 183 -26.81 -5.64 -8.91
C GLY A 183 -25.43 -6.16 -9.36
N LYS A 184 -25.07 -6.08 -10.67
CA LYS A 184 -23.77 -6.56 -11.18
C LYS A 184 -22.58 -5.92 -10.46
N SER A 185 -22.51 -4.60 -10.43
CA SER A 185 -21.44 -3.85 -9.76
C SER A 185 -21.46 -4.09 -8.24
N THR A 186 -22.65 -4.26 -7.67
CA THR A 186 -22.83 -4.61 -6.25
C THR A 186 -22.26 -5.99 -5.93
N ALA A 187 -22.53 -6.99 -6.80
CA ALA A 187 -21.99 -8.34 -6.66
C ALA A 187 -20.46 -8.35 -6.79
N ALA A 188 -19.89 -7.61 -7.76
CA ALA A 188 -18.45 -7.46 -7.90
C ALA A 188 -17.80 -6.83 -6.66
N LYS A 189 -18.34 -5.71 -6.16
CA LYS A 189 -17.86 -5.05 -4.94
C LYS A 189 -18.03 -5.93 -3.70
N GLY A 190 -19.05 -6.79 -3.68
CA GLY A 190 -19.28 -7.80 -2.64
C GLY A 190 -18.13 -8.79 -2.47
N LEU A 191 -17.31 -9.02 -3.49
CA LEU A 191 -16.11 -9.86 -3.39
C LEU A 191 -15.10 -9.36 -2.34
N LEU A 192 -15.15 -8.10 -1.95
CA LEU A 192 -14.32 -7.55 -0.87
C LEU A 192 -14.66 -8.11 0.52
N HIS A 193 -15.77 -8.85 0.67
CA HIS A 193 -16.04 -9.62 1.88
C HIS A 193 -15.16 -10.87 2.00
N LEU A 194 -14.57 -11.33 0.90
CA LEU A 194 -13.68 -12.48 0.93
C LEU A 194 -12.39 -12.15 1.70
N PRO A 195 -11.89 -13.07 2.54
CA PRO A 195 -10.63 -12.88 3.22
C PRO A 195 -9.47 -12.61 2.26
N GLY A 196 -8.68 -11.58 2.54
CA GLY A 196 -7.54 -11.19 1.70
C GLY A 196 -7.89 -10.52 0.37
N ALA A 197 -9.18 -10.37 0.03
CA ALA A 197 -9.58 -9.71 -1.21
C ALA A 197 -9.17 -8.22 -1.20
N ARG A 198 -8.59 -7.80 -2.31
CA ARG A 198 -8.26 -6.41 -2.64
C ARG A 198 -8.80 -6.11 -4.04
N MET A 199 -9.28 -4.90 -4.26
CA MET A 199 -9.91 -4.53 -5.53
C MET A 199 -9.43 -3.17 -6.02
N VAL A 200 -9.21 -3.07 -7.32
CA VAL A 200 -9.00 -1.81 -8.01
C VAL A 200 -10.14 -1.61 -9.00
N GLU A 201 -10.94 -0.58 -8.78
CA GLU A 201 -11.95 -0.09 -9.72
C GLU A 201 -11.22 0.76 -10.77
N VAL A 202 -11.24 0.30 -12.02
CA VAL A 202 -10.56 0.96 -13.14
C VAL A 202 -11.56 1.80 -13.91
N GLU A 203 -11.32 3.11 -13.98
CA GLU A 203 -12.15 4.01 -14.78
C GLU A 203 -11.93 3.77 -16.28
N LYS A 204 -12.99 3.89 -17.06
CA LYS A 204 -12.96 3.69 -18.52
C LYS A 204 -11.90 4.54 -19.22
N GLY A 205 -11.75 5.80 -18.81
CA GLY A 205 -10.74 6.71 -19.33
C GLY A 205 -9.29 6.32 -19.02
N ALA A 206 -9.08 5.47 -18.02
CA ALA A 206 -7.76 5.01 -17.59
C ALA A 206 -7.30 3.71 -18.29
N LEU A 207 -8.14 3.07 -19.09
CA LEU A 207 -7.81 1.82 -19.80
C LEU A 207 -6.50 1.88 -20.59
N PRO A 208 -6.14 2.98 -21.28
CA PRO A 208 -4.84 3.07 -21.95
C PRO A 208 -3.64 2.91 -21.03
N ARG A 209 -3.80 3.17 -19.71
CA ARG A 209 -2.75 3.02 -18.69
C ARG A 209 -2.82 1.71 -17.92
N LEU A 210 -3.71 0.79 -18.31
CA LEU A 210 -3.92 -0.48 -17.60
C LEU A 210 -2.63 -1.31 -17.52
N GLY A 211 -1.79 -1.30 -18.57
CA GLY A 211 -0.50 -1.99 -18.56
C GLY A 211 0.40 -1.56 -17.39
N ALA A 212 0.54 -0.25 -17.20
CA ALA A 212 1.34 0.30 -16.10
C ALA A 212 0.76 -0.07 -14.71
N LEU A 213 -0.58 -0.06 -14.58
CA LEU A 213 -1.23 -0.54 -13.36
C LEU A 213 -0.91 -2.02 -13.09
N LEU A 214 -0.99 -2.87 -14.10
CA LEU A 214 -0.71 -4.31 -13.97
C LEU A 214 0.74 -4.56 -13.54
N GLU A 215 1.72 -3.85 -14.11
CA GLU A 215 3.12 -3.92 -13.71
C GLU A 215 3.32 -3.50 -12.25
N GLN A 216 2.68 -2.40 -11.84
CA GLN A 216 2.72 -1.94 -10.46
C GLN A 216 2.13 -2.99 -9.51
N LEU A 217 0.94 -3.51 -9.78
CA LEU A 217 0.27 -4.50 -8.95
C LEU A 217 1.04 -5.83 -8.90
N ALA A 218 1.68 -6.24 -10.00
CA ALA A 218 2.51 -7.45 -10.05
C ALA A 218 3.76 -7.38 -9.15
N SER A 219 4.23 -6.18 -8.82
CA SER A 219 5.34 -5.99 -7.89
C SER A 219 4.94 -6.10 -6.42
N LEU A 220 3.64 -6.08 -6.10
CA LEU A 220 3.11 -6.06 -4.75
C LEU A 220 2.88 -7.48 -4.19
N PRO A 221 2.91 -7.64 -2.86
CA PRO A 221 2.79 -8.97 -2.23
C PRO A 221 1.37 -9.56 -2.28
N HIS A 222 0.37 -8.78 -2.70
CA HIS A 222 -1.02 -9.19 -2.65
C HIS A 222 -1.61 -9.43 -4.04
N ARG A 223 -2.73 -10.17 -4.10
CA ARG A 223 -3.52 -10.34 -5.31
C ARG A 223 -4.63 -9.32 -5.37
N TYR A 224 -4.87 -8.77 -6.56
CA TYR A 224 -5.86 -7.70 -6.78
C TYR A 224 -6.90 -8.15 -7.80
N LEU A 225 -8.17 -7.97 -7.45
CA LEU A 225 -9.29 -8.08 -8.39
C LEU A 225 -9.40 -6.74 -9.11
N LEU A 226 -9.38 -6.75 -10.43
CA LEU A 226 -9.64 -5.56 -11.24
C LEU A 226 -11.11 -5.55 -11.61
N PHE A 227 -11.78 -4.45 -11.30
CA PHE A 227 -13.17 -4.21 -11.62
C PHE A 227 -13.28 -3.09 -12.64
N LEU A 228 -13.77 -3.41 -13.83
CA LEU A 228 -14.03 -2.46 -14.91
C LEU A 228 -15.55 -2.30 -14.98
N ASP A 229 -16.05 -1.10 -14.67
CA ASP A 229 -17.48 -0.77 -14.76
C ASP A 229 -17.71 0.13 -15.99
N ASP A 230 -18.87 -0.06 -16.68
CA ASP A 230 -19.22 0.69 -17.89
C ASP A 230 -19.58 2.17 -17.63
#